data_6ac2340b5c0b93227948091896d4301f
#
_entry.id   6ac2340b5c0b93227948091896d4301f
#
_cell.length_a   1.000
_cell.length_b   1.000
_cell.length_c   1.000
_cell.angle_alpha   90.00
_cell.angle_beta   90.00
_cell.angle_gamma   90.00
#
_symmetry.space_group_name_H-M   'P 1'
#
loop_
_entity.id
_entity.type
_entity.pdbx_description
1 polymer ?
#
loop_
_entity_poly.entity_id
_entity_poly.type
_entity_poly.pdbx_seq_one_letter_code
_entity_poly.pdbx_strand_id
1 'polypeptide(L)'
;MCGCLDPVDNYRVYSRNMDGLTRSQLAHRAEVNLETVRFYEGEGLLPRAPRTPSGYRKFSESAVERLEFIKRAKDLGFSLKEVRELLVFQDEHADACAEVQELLRSKLAAVRDKRAELEKLEAHLSGALRKCNRALKQQSSFPDACPVLGQIAHPGSHKGAARE
;
A
#
# COMPACT_ATOMS: atom_id res chain seq x y z
N MET A 1 1.08 41.76 -10.82
CA MET A 1 -0.07 41.24 -11.58
C MET A 1 0.08 39.73 -11.62
N CYS A 2 -0.47 39.03 -10.61
CA CYS A 2 -0.50 37.60 -10.58
C CYS A 2 -1.70 37.12 -11.40
N GLY A 3 -1.42 36.48 -12.53
CA GLY A 3 -2.45 35.79 -13.30
C GLY A 3 -2.86 34.49 -12.60
N CYS A 4 -4.04 34.48 -12.00
CA CYS A 4 -4.68 33.27 -11.56
C CYS A 4 -4.98 32.40 -12.77
N LEU A 5 -4.26 31.32 -12.93
CA LEU A 5 -4.60 30.28 -13.90
C LEU A 5 -5.78 29.49 -13.32
N ASP A 6 -6.94 29.59 -13.98
CA ASP A 6 -8.13 28.84 -13.62
C ASP A 6 -7.89 27.32 -13.69
N PRO A 7 -8.42 26.52 -12.75
CA PRO A 7 -8.27 25.08 -12.74
C PRO A 7 -8.85 24.38 -13.98
N VAL A 8 -9.63 25.08 -14.80
CA VAL A 8 -10.15 24.59 -16.09
C VAL A 8 -9.15 24.71 -17.24
N ASP A 9 -8.10 25.52 -17.13
CA ASP A 9 -7.13 25.66 -18.21
C ASP A 9 -6.13 24.49 -18.28
N ASN A 10 -5.88 23.80 -17.18
CA ASN A 10 -5.06 22.59 -17.17
C ASN A 10 -5.72 21.46 -17.98
N TYR A 11 -7.04 21.48 -18.14
CA TYR A 11 -7.79 20.51 -18.95
C TYR A 11 -7.67 20.78 -20.47
N ARG A 12 -7.43 22.04 -20.88
CA ARG A 12 -7.32 22.42 -22.29
C ARG A 12 -6.00 22.04 -22.95
N VAL A 13 -4.92 21.92 -22.20
CA VAL A 13 -3.62 21.48 -22.73
C VAL A 13 -3.65 20.03 -23.16
N TYR A 14 -4.51 19.22 -22.54
CA TYR A 14 -4.66 17.78 -22.84
C TYR A 14 -5.51 17.47 -24.08
N SER A 15 -6.18 18.45 -24.67
CA SER A 15 -7.13 18.21 -25.78
C SER A 15 -6.50 18.25 -27.16
N ARG A 16 -5.19 18.45 -27.32
CA ARG A 16 -4.56 18.68 -28.64
C ARG A 16 -3.95 17.46 -29.32
N ASN A 17 -3.88 16.30 -28.65
CA ASN A 17 -3.41 15.08 -29.31
C ASN A 17 -4.56 14.06 -29.42
N MET A 18 -5.12 13.92 -30.63
CA MET A 18 -6.09 12.89 -31.00
C MET A 18 -5.51 11.46 -30.92
N ASP A 19 -4.22 11.32 -30.58
CA ASP A 19 -3.46 10.07 -30.44
C ASP A 19 -3.36 9.55 -29.01
N GLY A 20 -4.38 9.78 -28.17
CA GLY A 20 -4.39 9.29 -26.78
C GLY A 20 -4.35 7.75 -26.68
N LEU A 21 -3.83 7.27 -25.57
CA LEU A 21 -3.70 5.85 -25.26
C LEU A 21 -5.07 5.22 -24.94
N THR A 22 -5.32 4.04 -25.46
CA THR A 22 -6.42 3.19 -24.98
C THR A 22 -6.12 2.70 -23.56
N ARG A 23 -7.14 2.24 -22.84
CA ARG A 23 -6.94 1.69 -21.48
C ARG A 23 -5.92 0.53 -21.46
N SER A 24 -5.94 -0.33 -22.48
CA SER A 24 -4.97 -1.44 -22.60
C SER A 24 -3.55 -0.94 -22.85
N GLN A 25 -3.38 0.08 -23.70
CA GLN A 25 -2.08 0.70 -23.95
C GLN A 25 -1.55 1.43 -22.71
N LEU A 26 -2.43 2.13 -21.99
CA LEU A 26 -2.09 2.79 -20.72
C LEU A 26 -1.64 1.75 -19.68
N ALA A 27 -2.38 0.65 -19.52
CA ALA A 27 -2.04 -0.43 -18.60
C ALA A 27 -0.67 -1.04 -18.94
N HIS A 28 -0.43 -1.31 -20.22
CA HIS A 28 0.85 -1.86 -20.68
C HIS A 28 2.02 -0.89 -20.42
N ARG A 29 1.85 0.40 -20.70
CA ARG A 29 2.92 1.40 -20.51
C ARG A 29 3.27 1.66 -19.04
N ALA A 30 2.27 1.66 -18.16
CA ALA A 30 2.48 1.81 -16.73
C ALA A 30 2.81 0.48 -16.01
N GLU A 31 2.93 -0.62 -16.76
CA GLU A 31 3.21 -1.96 -16.23
C GLU A 31 2.22 -2.38 -15.13
N VAL A 32 0.94 -2.13 -15.36
CA VAL A 32 -0.15 -2.55 -14.48
C VAL A 32 -1.17 -3.39 -15.27
N ASN A 33 -2.01 -4.16 -14.57
CA ASN A 33 -3.06 -4.88 -15.26
C ASN A 33 -4.24 -3.94 -15.61
N LEU A 34 -5.06 -4.37 -16.57
CA LEU A 34 -6.21 -3.61 -17.05
C LEU A 34 -7.24 -3.34 -15.93
N GLU A 35 -7.42 -4.29 -15.03
CA GLU A 35 -8.36 -4.16 -13.91
C GLU A 35 -7.87 -3.10 -12.90
N THR A 36 -6.57 -2.99 -12.70
CA THR A 36 -5.98 -1.93 -11.88
C THR A 36 -6.31 -0.54 -12.44
N VAL A 37 -6.22 -0.36 -13.77
CA VAL A 37 -6.59 0.91 -14.40
C VAL A 37 -8.08 1.21 -14.20
N ARG A 38 -8.96 0.20 -14.40
CA ARG A 38 -10.41 0.34 -14.16
C ARG A 38 -10.71 0.71 -12.70
N PHE A 39 -10.03 0.04 -11.79
CA PHE A 39 -10.18 0.29 -10.35
C PHE A 39 -9.77 1.72 -9.99
N TYR A 40 -8.63 2.21 -10.48
CA TYR A 40 -8.19 3.58 -10.20
C TYR A 40 -9.04 4.65 -10.88
N GLU A 41 -9.64 4.36 -12.06
CA GLU A 41 -10.68 5.22 -12.64
C GLU A 41 -11.93 5.28 -11.74
N GLY A 42 -12.36 4.13 -11.21
CA GLY A 42 -13.52 4.03 -10.31
C GLY A 42 -13.29 4.78 -8.99
N GLU A 43 -12.08 4.68 -8.44
CA GLU A 43 -11.66 5.38 -7.22
C GLU A 43 -11.39 6.88 -7.43
N GLY A 44 -11.44 7.38 -8.69
CA GLY A 44 -11.17 8.77 -9.00
C GLY A 44 -9.69 9.17 -8.88
N LEU A 45 -8.78 8.20 -8.80
CA LEU A 45 -7.33 8.45 -8.79
C LEU A 45 -6.79 8.77 -10.17
N LEU A 46 -7.47 8.30 -11.22
CA LEU A 46 -7.23 8.66 -12.61
C LEU A 46 -8.35 9.59 -13.10
N PRO A 47 -8.03 10.63 -13.87
CA PRO A 47 -9.04 11.46 -14.49
C PRO A 47 -9.88 10.64 -15.47
N ARG A 48 -11.17 10.93 -15.53
CA ARG A 48 -12.05 10.29 -16.51
C ARG A 48 -11.64 10.72 -17.92
N ALA A 49 -11.08 9.79 -18.68
CA ALA A 49 -10.69 10.06 -20.04
C ALA A 49 -11.90 10.39 -20.90
N PRO A 50 -11.80 11.41 -21.79
CA PRO A 50 -12.83 11.71 -22.76
C PRO A 50 -13.05 10.53 -23.70
N ARG A 51 -14.29 10.38 -24.19
CA ARG A 51 -14.62 9.37 -25.20
C ARG A 51 -14.45 9.97 -26.59
N THR A 52 -13.86 9.19 -27.49
CA THR A 52 -13.86 9.53 -28.92
C THR A 52 -15.28 9.41 -29.48
N PRO A 53 -15.56 9.97 -30.68
CA PRO A 53 -16.81 9.74 -31.38
C PRO A 53 -17.14 8.26 -31.59
N SER A 54 -16.10 7.40 -31.69
CA SER A 54 -16.23 5.93 -31.76
C SER A 54 -16.44 5.26 -30.38
N GLY A 55 -16.62 6.01 -29.30
CA GLY A 55 -16.95 5.54 -27.97
C GLY A 55 -15.77 5.06 -27.10
N TYR A 56 -14.55 5.05 -27.63
CA TYR A 56 -13.36 4.62 -26.90
C TYR A 56 -12.82 5.73 -26.01
N ARG A 57 -12.38 5.37 -24.78
CA ARG A 57 -11.66 6.29 -23.89
C ARG A 57 -10.23 6.47 -24.34
N LYS A 58 -9.76 7.71 -24.36
CA LYS A 58 -8.40 8.09 -24.72
C LYS A 58 -7.73 8.83 -23.56
N PHE A 59 -6.61 8.27 -23.09
CA PHE A 59 -5.80 8.80 -21.99
C PHE A 59 -4.61 9.55 -22.55
N SER A 60 -4.20 10.61 -21.84
CA SER A 60 -2.97 11.36 -22.15
C SER A 60 -1.74 10.67 -21.58
N GLU A 61 -0.56 11.09 -22.03
CA GLU A 61 0.73 10.65 -21.43
C GLU A 61 0.80 10.94 -19.93
N SER A 62 0.24 12.05 -19.46
CA SER A 62 0.18 12.34 -18.03
C SER A 62 -0.59 11.32 -17.20
N ALA A 63 -1.49 10.54 -17.81
CA ALA A 63 -2.14 9.44 -17.12
C ALA A 63 -1.17 8.26 -16.87
N VAL A 64 -0.14 8.09 -17.72
CA VAL A 64 0.95 7.13 -17.47
C VAL A 64 1.76 7.57 -16.26
N GLU A 65 2.24 8.82 -16.27
CA GLU A 65 3.00 9.42 -15.16
C GLU A 65 2.25 9.34 -13.84
N ARG A 66 0.93 9.63 -13.88
CA ARG A 66 0.05 9.52 -12.71
C ARG A 66 -0.08 8.08 -12.20
N LEU A 67 -0.20 7.09 -13.08
CA LEU A 67 -0.21 5.67 -12.70
C LEU A 67 1.12 5.23 -12.09
N GLU A 68 2.24 5.64 -12.66
CA GLU A 68 3.57 5.37 -12.11
C GLU A 68 3.76 6.00 -10.72
N PHE A 69 3.26 7.24 -10.53
CA PHE A 69 3.27 7.88 -9.23
C PHE A 69 2.45 7.09 -8.20
N ILE A 70 1.21 6.68 -8.57
CA ILE A 70 0.34 5.86 -7.71
C ILE A 70 1.06 4.55 -7.35
N LYS A 71 1.67 3.87 -8.33
CA LYS A 71 2.43 2.63 -8.12
C LYS A 71 3.56 2.84 -7.10
N ARG A 72 4.42 3.84 -7.32
CA ARG A 72 5.52 4.18 -6.39
C ARG A 72 5.03 4.51 -4.98
N ALA A 73 3.95 5.29 -4.85
CA ALA A 73 3.37 5.58 -3.55
C ALA A 73 2.82 4.31 -2.87
N LYS A 74 2.20 3.40 -3.62
CA LYS A 74 1.74 2.11 -3.11
C LYS A 74 2.90 1.22 -2.65
N ASP A 75 4.01 1.19 -3.38
CA ASP A 75 5.21 0.43 -3.03
C ASP A 75 5.87 0.97 -1.74
N LEU A 76 5.75 2.27 -1.48
CA LEU A 76 6.12 2.90 -0.21
C LEU A 76 5.09 2.62 0.92
N GLY A 77 4.04 1.85 0.62
CA GLY A 77 3.05 1.41 1.60
C GLY A 77 1.96 2.45 1.90
N PHE A 78 1.77 3.48 1.06
CA PHE A 78 0.65 4.41 1.21
C PHE A 78 -0.68 3.73 0.90
N SER A 79 -1.72 4.02 1.68
CA SER A 79 -3.10 3.64 1.39
C SER A 79 -3.63 4.44 0.20
N LEU A 80 -4.73 3.99 -0.42
CA LEU A 80 -5.35 4.75 -1.52
C LEU A 80 -5.83 6.14 -1.09
N LYS A 81 -6.25 6.29 0.17
CA LYS A 81 -6.62 7.60 0.73
C LYS A 81 -5.41 8.53 0.78
N GLU A 82 -4.30 8.07 1.33
CA GLU A 82 -3.05 8.84 1.39
C GLU A 82 -2.51 9.17 -0.02
N VAL A 83 -2.61 8.23 -0.97
CA VAL A 83 -2.23 8.46 -2.37
C VAL A 83 -3.09 9.57 -3.00
N ARG A 84 -4.40 9.62 -2.69
CA ARG A 84 -5.29 10.68 -3.16
C ARG A 84 -4.86 12.05 -2.62
N GLU A 85 -4.53 12.12 -1.33
CA GLU A 85 -4.00 13.33 -0.69
C GLU A 85 -2.69 13.79 -1.36
N LEU A 86 -1.75 12.85 -1.61
CA LEU A 86 -0.50 13.15 -2.32
C LEU A 86 -0.72 13.67 -3.75
N LEU A 87 -1.71 13.14 -4.46
CA LEU A 87 -2.07 13.61 -5.81
C LEU A 87 -2.65 15.03 -5.79
N VAL A 88 -3.45 15.37 -4.78
CA VAL A 88 -3.95 16.75 -4.59
C VAL A 88 -2.79 17.70 -4.36
N PHE A 89 -1.85 17.33 -3.47
CA PHE A 89 -0.65 18.14 -3.22
C PHE A 89 0.21 18.33 -4.47
N GLN A 90 0.30 17.32 -5.33
CA GLN A 90 1.02 17.42 -6.60
C GLN A 90 0.33 18.38 -7.57
N ASP A 91 -1.00 18.40 -7.58
CA ASP A 91 -1.80 19.23 -8.51
C ASP A 91 -1.90 20.71 -8.03
N GLU A 92 -1.84 20.99 -6.71
CA GLU A 92 -2.08 22.32 -6.11
C GLU A 92 -0.84 23.21 -5.93
N HIS A 93 0.36 22.75 -6.24
CA HIS A 93 1.65 23.49 -6.24
C HIS A 93 2.29 23.86 -4.87
N ALA A 94 3.59 23.92 -4.91
CA ALA A 94 4.67 24.55 -4.14
C ALA A 94 4.63 24.62 -2.60
N ASP A 95 3.51 24.79 -1.91
CA ASP A 95 3.48 24.91 -0.44
C ASP A 95 3.13 23.60 0.31
N ALA A 96 2.89 22.52 -0.41
CA ALA A 96 2.49 21.23 0.14
C ALA A 96 3.63 20.46 0.89
N CYS A 97 4.84 21.05 0.98
CA CYS A 97 5.96 20.35 1.63
C CYS A 97 5.71 20.03 3.11
N ALA A 98 4.97 20.89 3.82
CA ALA A 98 4.66 20.68 5.25
C ALA A 98 3.67 19.53 5.44
N GLU A 99 2.63 19.48 4.62
CA GLU A 99 1.60 18.45 4.62
C GLU A 99 2.18 17.08 4.22
N VAL A 100 2.99 17.06 3.15
CA VAL A 100 3.72 15.85 2.73
C VAL A 100 4.68 15.38 3.82
N GLN A 101 5.39 16.30 4.49
CA GLN A 101 6.28 15.97 5.60
C GLN A 101 5.52 15.30 6.75
N GLU A 102 4.34 15.82 7.12
CA GLU A 102 3.52 15.26 8.19
C GLU A 102 2.99 13.87 7.82
N LEU A 103 2.54 13.68 6.57
CA LEU A 103 2.13 12.38 6.06
C LEU A 103 3.27 11.35 6.12
N LEU A 104 4.49 11.75 5.74
CA LEU A 104 5.68 10.90 5.81
C LEU A 104 6.06 10.56 7.27
N ARG A 105 5.95 11.53 8.20
CA ARG A 105 6.19 11.29 9.64
C ARG A 105 5.21 10.28 10.20
N SER A 106 3.93 10.45 9.92
CA SER A 106 2.88 9.52 10.35
C SER A 106 3.14 8.12 9.81
N LYS A 107 3.49 8.02 8.52
CA LYS A 107 3.81 6.74 7.88
C LYS A 107 5.02 6.06 8.50
N LEU A 108 6.07 6.82 8.76
CA LEU A 108 7.29 6.32 9.40
C LEU A 108 7.01 5.82 10.83
N ALA A 109 6.16 6.51 11.58
CA ALA A 109 5.72 6.07 12.92
C ALA A 109 5.01 4.71 12.83
N ALA A 110 4.02 4.57 11.93
CA ALA A 110 3.30 3.32 11.73
C ALA A 110 4.21 2.14 11.32
N VAL A 111 5.22 2.40 10.47
CA VAL A 111 6.23 1.39 10.11
C VAL A 111 7.07 0.97 11.31
N ARG A 112 7.48 1.92 12.17
CA ARG A 112 8.24 1.62 13.40
C ARG A 112 7.43 0.77 14.38
N ASP A 113 6.17 1.10 14.56
CA ASP A 113 5.26 0.34 15.42
C ASP A 113 5.10 -1.09 14.89
N LYS A 114 4.88 -1.22 13.58
CA LYS A 114 4.75 -2.54 12.94
C LYS A 114 6.03 -3.38 13.05
N ARG A 115 7.19 -2.74 12.94
CA ARG A 115 8.48 -3.42 13.17
C ARG A 115 8.58 -3.95 14.59
N ALA A 116 8.23 -3.14 15.60
CA ALA A 116 8.25 -3.57 17.00
C ALA A 116 7.29 -4.74 17.28
N GLU A 117 6.11 -4.76 16.63
CA GLU A 117 5.20 -5.91 16.70
C GLU A 117 5.81 -7.17 16.09
N LEU A 118 6.46 -7.06 14.93
CA LEU A 118 7.11 -8.19 14.27
C LEU A 118 8.30 -8.72 15.10
N GLU A 119 9.09 -7.85 15.72
CA GLU A 119 10.18 -8.24 16.63
C GLU A 119 9.64 -9.06 17.84
N LYS A 120 8.50 -8.64 18.42
CA LYS A 120 7.82 -9.41 19.48
C LYS A 120 7.35 -10.78 18.98
N LEU A 121 6.75 -10.83 17.80
CA LEU A 121 6.29 -12.08 17.19
C LEU A 121 7.46 -13.03 16.92
N GLU A 122 8.56 -12.51 16.38
CA GLU A 122 9.78 -13.28 16.15
C GLU A 122 10.32 -13.87 17.45
N ALA A 123 10.38 -13.08 18.52
CA ALA A 123 10.80 -13.54 19.83
C ALA A 123 9.91 -14.68 20.37
N HIS A 124 8.59 -14.58 20.20
CA HIS A 124 7.64 -15.62 20.59
C HIS A 124 7.85 -16.90 19.78
N LEU A 125 7.96 -16.80 18.45
CA LEU A 125 8.20 -17.96 17.57
C LEU A 125 9.54 -18.63 17.86
N SER A 126 10.60 -17.85 18.05
CA SER A 126 11.92 -18.35 18.44
C SER A 126 11.88 -19.06 19.79
N GLY A 127 11.11 -18.54 20.74
CA GLY A 127 10.89 -19.17 22.04
C GLY A 127 10.16 -20.51 21.91
N ALA A 128 9.12 -20.57 21.10
CA ALA A 128 8.38 -21.81 20.82
C ALA A 128 9.27 -22.85 20.13
N LEU A 129 10.06 -22.44 19.14
CA LEU A 129 10.98 -23.32 18.43
C LEU A 129 12.04 -23.91 19.39
N ARG A 130 12.61 -23.09 20.28
CA ARG A 130 13.55 -23.59 21.31
C ARG A 130 12.92 -24.65 22.22
N LYS A 131 11.64 -24.49 22.61
CA LYS A 131 10.90 -25.50 23.41
C LYS A 131 10.72 -26.78 22.62
N CYS A 132 10.31 -26.72 21.34
CA CYS A 132 10.21 -27.88 20.46
C CYS A 132 11.54 -28.62 20.33
N ASN A 133 12.62 -27.89 20.04
CA ASN A 133 13.95 -28.49 19.86
C ASN A 133 14.46 -29.18 21.14
N ARG A 134 14.16 -28.61 22.32
CA ARG A 134 14.51 -29.21 23.61
C ARG A 134 13.73 -30.51 23.84
N ALA A 135 12.44 -30.49 23.57
CA ALA A 135 11.57 -31.62 23.70
C ALA A 135 12.01 -32.80 22.81
N LEU A 136 12.35 -32.52 21.56
CA LEU A 136 12.85 -33.52 20.61
C LEU A 136 14.19 -34.13 21.04
N LYS A 137 15.10 -33.33 21.63
CA LYS A 137 16.40 -33.85 22.12
C LYS A 137 16.30 -34.69 23.35
N GLN A 138 15.29 -34.51 24.18
CA GLN A 138 15.13 -35.26 25.45
C GLN A 138 14.52 -36.62 25.23
N GLN A 139 14.21 -37.06 24.00
CA GLN A 139 13.60 -38.36 23.66
C GLN A 139 12.46 -38.79 24.61
N SER A 140 11.84 -37.85 25.26
CA SER A 140 10.69 -38.11 26.12
C SER A 140 9.58 -38.65 25.22
N SER A 141 9.22 -39.91 25.43
CA SER A 141 7.97 -40.47 24.92
C SER A 141 6.87 -39.51 25.36
N PHE A 142 6.41 -38.68 24.43
CA PHE A 142 5.30 -37.78 24.73
C PHE A 142 4.03 -38.62 24.80
N PRO A 143 3.41 -38.83 26.00
CA PRO A 143 2.17 -39.54 25.98
C PRO A 143 1.06 -38.74 25.28
N ASP A 144 0.97 -37.43 25.36
CA ASP A 144 -0.29 -36.84 24.97
C ASP A 144 -0.33 -35.43 24.32
N ALA A 145 0.73 -34.63 24.20
CA ALA A 145 0.63 -33.38 23.40
C ALA A 145 1.96 -32.66 23.21
N CYS A 146 2.19 -32.17 22.01
CA CYS A 146 3.25 -31.22 21.73
C CYS A 146 3.10 -29.95 22.63
N PRO A 147 4.12 -29.58 23.45
CA PRO A 147 4.01 -28.46 24.41
C PRO A 147 3.69 -27.11 23.75
N VAL A 148 4.01 -26.97 22.48
CA VAL A 148 3.70 -25.77 21.69
C VAL A 148 2.24 -25.79 21.23
N LEU A 149 1.70 -26.95 20.81
CA LEU A 149 0.29 -27.06 20.43
C LEU A 149 -0.62 -26.80 21.63
N GLY A 150 -0.28 -27.32 22.82
CA GLY A 150 -1.02 -27.02 24.04
C GLY A 150 -1.00 -25.52 24.39
N GLN A 151 0.10 -24.81 24.14
CA GLN A 151 0.23 -23.39 24.39
C GLN A 151 -0.57 -22.52 23.37
N ILE A 152 -0.68 -22.98 22.13
CA ILE A 152 -1.50 -22.32 21.09
C ILE A 152 -3.00 -22.55 21.38
N ALA A 153 -3.37 -23.78 21.81
CA ALA A 153 -4.76 -24.11 22.10
C ALA A 153 -5.30 -23.40 23.36
N HIS A 154 -4.42 -23.12 24.35
CA HIS A 154 -4.81 -22.50 25.62
C HIS A 154 -3.88 -21.35 26.00
N PRO A 155 -4.03 -20.13 25.41
CA PRO A 155 -3.13 -19.00 25.60
C PRO A 155 -3.12 -18.40 27.02
N GLY A 156 -3.77 -19.02 28.00
CA GLY A 156 -3.91 -18.51 29.38
C GLY A 156 -3.41 -19.41 30.50
N SER A 157 -2.89 -20.60 30.24
CA SER A 157 -2.52 -21.56 31.31
C SER A 157 -1.04 -21.50 31.73
N HIS A 158 -0.51 -20.30 32.01
CA HIS A 158 0.69 -20.13 32.81
C HIS A 158 0.30 -20.01 34.28
N LYS A 159 -0.19 -21.12 34.92
CA LYS A 159 -0.14 -21.26 36.38
C LYS A 159 0.93 -22.27 36.72
N GLY A 160 2.02 -21.77 37.28
CA GLY A 160 2.80 -22.24 38.36
C GLY A 160 2.83 -23.77 38.62
N ALA A 161 3.98 -24.37 38.35
CA ALA A 161 4.46 -25.46 39.13
C ALA A 161 5.76 -24.99 39.79
N ALA A 162 5.59 -24.19 40.84
CA ALA A 162 6.49 -24.18 41.98
C ALA A 162 5.86 -25.18 42.98
N ARG A 163 6.55 -26.25 43.25
CA ARG A 163 6.48 -27.13 44.43
C ARG A 163 7.48 -28.26 44.22
N GLU A 164 8.34 -28.32 45.02
CA GLU A 164 8.93 -28.78 46.28
C GLU A 164 10.05 -29.71 45.97
#